data_32529fca89fa91ddcabc223c053a596f
#
_entry.id   32529fca89fa91ddcabc223c053a596f
#
_cell.length_a   1.000
_cell.length_b   1.000
_cell.length_c   1.000
_cell.angle_alpha   90.00
_cell.angle_beta   90.00
_cell.angle_gamma   90.00
#
_symmetry.space_group_name_H-M   'P 1'
#
loop_
_entity.id
_entity.type
_entity.pdbx_description
1 polymer ?
#
loop_
_entity_poly.entity_id
_entity_poly.type
_entity_poly.pdbx_seq_one_letter_code
_entity_poly.pdbx_strand_id
1 'polypeptide(L)'
;GGYLDTELEKLLPVDMQLRGVNEKQNLAMVMVIDHSGSMSEQTEGGTNLDLAIAAAKAAVDQLDTKDEVGVVTFDDGYTWQVPLEKVKDKDKIHQSIETISEGGGTVIKPAVRAALNEIKKSKAQLKHIVLLTDGQGETGNFEDIIKDCKDADVTLSTVAVGESSDRQLLERLATQCNGRYYYSDISTDIPKIFAQEVFLNGDTYLQNGQFSLKGNSSNAITKNLFADGWPQIKGYVSASPKTGANVLLASAEKDDPILSVMQYGLCLL
;
A
#
# COMPACT_ATOMS: atom_id res chain seq x y z
N GLY A 1 -0.94 3.22 12.94
CA GLY A 1 -0.57 4.59 12.55
C GLY A 1 0.64 5.08 13.31
N GLY A 2 1.29 6.16 12.85
CA GLY A 2 2.54 6.65 13.43
C GLY A 2 2.50 7.07 14.90
N TYR A 3 1.36 7.07 15.54
CA TYR A 3 1.18 7.46 16.95
C TYR A 3 0.79 6.29 17.87
N LEU A 4 0.72 5.07 17.34
CA LEU A 4 0.37 3.89 18.12
C LEU A 4 1.39 3.69 19.26
N ASP A 5 0.90 3.43 20.47
CA ASP A 5 1.68 3.23 21.70
C ASP A 5 2.59 4.41 22.10
N THR A 6 2.31 5.62 21.59
CA THR A 6 3.04 6.85 21.99
C THR A 6 2.34 7.58 23.15
N GLU A 7 3.10 8.49 23.82
CA GLU A 7 2.52 9.39 24.83
C GLU A 7 1.44 10.31 24.23
N LEU A 8 1.58 10.67 22.94
CA LEU A 8 0.58 11.45 22.24
C LEU A 8 -0.74 10.70 22.11
N GLU A 9 -0.71 9.40 21.78
CA GLU A 9 -1.93 8.60 21.69
C GLU A 9 -2.67 8.53 23.04
N LYS A 10 -1.93 8.50 24.16
CA LYS A 10 -2.56 8.49 25.51
C LYS A 10 -3.38 9.76 25.77
N LEU A 11 -2.96 10.90 25.21
CA LEU A 11 -3.63 12.19 25.35
C LEU A 11 -4.81 12.38 24.39
N LEU A 12 -4.79 11.76 23.21
CA LEU A 12 -5.83 11.93 22.22
C LEU A 12 -7.16 11.30 22.66
N PRO A 13 -8.33 11.86 22.24
CA PRO A 13 -9.66 11.31 22.52
C PRO A 13 -9.96 10.03 21.74
N VAL A 14 -9.05 9.57 20.90
CA VAL A 14 -9.19 8.40 20.06
C VAL A 14 -8.00 7.46 20.22
N ASP A 15 -8.25 6.17 20.08
CA ASP A 15 -7.23 5.15 19.93
C ASP A 15 -6.94 4.97 18.43
N MET A 16 -5.66 4.84 18.07
CA MET A 16 -5.25 4.53 16.71
C MET A 16 -5.46 3.04 16.37
N GLN A 17 -5.84 2.21 17.34
CA GLN A 17 -6.33 0.87 17.10
C GLN A 17 -7.84 0.91 16.83
N LEU A 18 -8.27 0.29 15.74
CA LEU A 18 -9.70 0.13 15.46
C LEU A 18 -10.29 -0.89 16.44
N ARG A 19 -11.12 -0.42 17.40
CA ARG A 19 -11.85 -1.28 18.30
C ARG A 19 -13.20 -1.64 17.68
N GLY A 20 -13.30 -2.86 17.20
CA GLY A 20 -14.57 -3.45 16.77
C GLY A 20 -14.91 -3.24 15.31
N VAL A 21 -15.14 -4.36 14.63
CA VAL A 21 -15.84 -4.52 13.33
C VAL A 21 -15.11 -4.08 12.06
N ASN A 22 -13.80 -3.86 12.07
CA ASN A 22 -13.06 -4.06 10.84
C ASN A 22 -12.03 -5.16 11.09
N GLU A 23 -12.38 -6.40 10.77
CA GLU A 23 -11.35 -7.40 10.49
C GLU A 23 -10.38 -6.74 9.52
N LYS A 24 -9.09 -6.73 9.86
CA LYS A 24 -8.04 -6.28 8.94
C LYS A 24 -8.36 -6.88 7.57
N GLN A 25 -8.57 -6.02 6.59
CA GLN A 25 -8.90 -6.47 5.24
C GLN A 25 -7.73 -7.31 4.74
N ASN A 26 -8.02 -8.47 4.19
CA ASN A 26 -6.99 -9.31 3.63
C ASN A 26 -6.47 -8.70 2.32
N LEU A 27 -5.16 -8.68 2.19
CA LEU A 27 -4.42 -8.15 1.07
C LEU A 27 -3.96 -9.31 0.16
N ALA A 28 -4.18 -9.19 -1.14
CA ALA A 28 -3.42 -9.94 -2.13
C ALA A 28 -2.37 -9.00 -2.72
N MET A 29 -1.10 -9.36 -2.60
CA MET A 29 0.01 -8.59 -3.11
C MET A 29 0.82 -9.40 -4.13
N VAL A 30 1.08 -8.83 -5.29
CA VAL A 30 2.03 -9.40 -6.26
C VAL A 30 3.18 -8.44 -6.47
N MET A 31 4.38 -8.92 -6.20
CA MET A 31 5.62 -8.20 -6.47
C MET A 31 6.14 -8.62 -7.84
N VAL A 32 6.32 -7.66 -8.74
CA VAL A 32 6.85 -7.83 -10.10
C VAL A 32 8.23 -7.21 -10.12
N ILE A 33 9.25 -8.05 -10.16
CA ILE A 33 10.65 -7.66 -9.91
C ILE A 33 11.46 -7.87 -11.17
N ASP A 34 12.09 -6.79 -11.60
CA ASP A 34 13.12 -6.81 -12.64
C ASP A 34 14.35 -7.57 -12.13
N HIS A 35 14.81 -8.55 -12.91
CA HIS A 35 16.08 -9.23 -12.67
C HIS A 35 17.00 -9.20 -13.90
N SER A 36 16.77 -8.23 -14.80
CA SER A 36 17.61 -8.00 -15.97
C SER A 36 19.07 -7.73 -15.58
N GLY A 37 19.97 -7.81 -16.58
CA GLY A 37 21.39 -7.65 -16.34
C GLY A 37 21.80 -6.31 -15.70
N SER A 38 21.04 -5.22 -15.91
CA SER A 38 21.29 -3.93 -15.28
C SER A 38 21.08 -3.96 -13.76
N MET A 39 20.23 -4.85 -13.26
CA MET A 39 20.00 -5.03 -11.82
C MET A 39 21.22 -5.57 -11.07
N SER A 40 22.27 -6.01 -11.76
CA SER A 40 23.56 -6.41 -11.16
C SER A 40 24.47 -5.21 -10.85
N GLU A 41 24.03 -3.97 -11.11
CA GLU A 41 24.79 -2.77 -10.75
C GLU A 41 25.04 -2.71 -9.24
N GLN A 42 26.34 -2.47 -8.87
CA GLN A 42 26.78 -2.44 -7.48
C GLN A 42 26.42 -1.10 -6.85
N THR A 43 25.90 -1.18 -5.62
CA THR A 43 25.53 -0.05 -4.78
C THR A 43 26.16 -0.19 -3.40
N GLU A 44 25.96 0.76 -2.50
CA GLU A 44 26.50 0.72 -1.12
C GLU A 44 25.94 -0.49 -0.31
N GLY A 45 24.79 -1.06 -0.68
CA GLY A 45 24.10 -2.15 0.05
C GLY A 45 24.14 -3.51 -0.62
N GLY A 46 24.84 -3.68 -1.74
CA GLY A 46 24.83 -4.85 -2.61
C GLY A 46 24.41 -4.47 -4.02
N THR A 47 23.99 -5.43 -4.84
CA THR A 47 23.41 -5.12 -6.15
C THR A 47 21.98 -4.59 -6.03
N ASN A 48 21.46 -3.92 -7.06
CA ASN A 48 20.05 -3.54 -7.12
C ASN A 48 19.15 -4.78 -6.94
N LEU A 49 19.56 -5.95 -7.48
CA LEU A 49 18.85 -7.21 -7.33
C LEU A 49 18.87 -7.71 -5.88
N ASP A 50 20.03 -7.65 -5.19
CA ASP A 50 20.12 -8.03 -3.77
C ASP A 50 19.15 -7.21 -2.92
N LEU A 51 19.02 -5.92 -3.22
CA LEU A 51 18.12 -5.02 -2.51
C LEU A 51 16.66 -5.25 -2.86
N ALA A 52 16.35 -5.62 -4.11
CA ALA A 52 15.01 -6.04 -4.51
C ALA A 52 14.59 -7.35 -3.81
N ILE A 53 15.50 -8.31 -3.71
CA ILE A 53 15.31 -9.56 -2.94
C ILE A 53 15.06 -9.25 -1.46
N ALA A 54 15.89 -8.40 -0.85
CA ALA A 54 15.72 -7.98 0.54
C ALA A 54 14.38 -7.25 0.75
N ALA A 55 13.98 -6.43 -0.21
CA ALA A 55 12.70 -5.72 -0.18
C ALA A 55 11.50 -6.67 -0.25
N ALA A 56 11.56 -7.65 -1.15
CA ALA A 56 10.51 -8.65 -1.28
C ALA A 56 10.36 -9.47 0.02
N LYS A 57 11.47 -9.86 0.64
CA LYS A 57 11.46 -10.56 1.95
C LYS A 57 10.88 -9.67 3.05
N ALA A 58 11.30 -8.40 3.13
CA ALA A 58 10.76 -7.46 4.11
C ALA A 58 9.25 -7.23 3.96
N ALA A 59 8.73 -7.21 2.72
CA ALA A 59 7.30 -7.17 2.47
C ALA A 59 6.58 -8.42 2.98
N VAL A 60 7.12 -9.61 2.70
CA VAL A 60 6.57 -10.89 3.18
C VAL A 60 6.50 -10.93 4.71
N ASP A 61 7.50 -10.37 5.41
CA ASP A 61 7.53 -10.30 6.87
C ASP A 61 6.38 -9.48 7.46
N GLN A 62 5.88 -8.49 6.74
CA GLN A 62 4.76 -7.63 7.17
C GLN A 62 3.38 -8.25 6.90
N LEU A 63 3.29 -9.26 6.03
CA LEU A 63 2.02 -9.90 5.67
C LEU A 63 1.56 -10.87 6.75
N ASP A 64 0.25 -11.03 6.89
CA ASP A 64 -0.37 -11.98 7.79
C ASP A 64 -0.80 -13.28 7.07
N THR A 65 -1.13 -14.31 7.84
CA THR A 65 -1.60 -15.61 7.29
C THR A 65 -2.93 -15.51 6.52
N LYS A 66 -3.67 -14.40 6.67
CA LYS A 66 -4.89 -14.13 5.90
C LYS A 66 -4.59 -13.54 4.52
N ASP A 67 -3.41 -12.92 4.37
CA ASP A 67 -2.97 -12.29 3.15
C ASP A 67 -2.49 -13.31 2.12
N GLU A 68 -2.44 -12.88 0.86
CA GLU A 68 -1.91 -13.64 -0.26
C GLU A 68 -0.69 -12.90 -0.82
N VAL A 69 0.36 -13.65 -1.18
CA VAL A 69 1.54 -13.07 -1.81
C VAL A 69 1.96 -13.89 -3.03
N GLY A 70 2.37 -13.19 -4.07
CA GLY A 70 3.00 -13.74 -5.26
C GLY A 70 4.24 -12.94 -5.63
N VAL A 71 5.22 -13.61 -6.24
CA VAL A 71 6.43 -12.95 -6.76
C VAL A 71 6.65 -13.40 -8.20
N VAL A 72 6.68 -12.43 -9.10
CA VAL A 72 6.99 -12.61 -10.51
C VAL A 72 8.30 -11.89 -10.78
N THR A 73 9.24 -12.57 -11.37
CA THR A 73 10.45 -11.94 -11.92
C THR A 73 10.33 -11.81 -13.44
N PHE A 74 11.01 -10.83 -14.02
CA PHE A 74 11.04 -10.65 -15.47
C PHE A 74 12.40 -10.19 -15.99
N ASP A 75 12.69 -10.65 -17.19
CA ASP A 75 13.82 -10.29 -18.05
C ASP A 75 13.32 -10.19 -19.50
N ASP A 76 13.74 -11.07 -20.40
CA ASP A 76 13.17 -11.25 -21.75
C ASP A 76 11.79 -11.95 -21.73
N GLY A 77 11.43 -12.52 -20.60
CA GLY A 77 10.16 -13.17 -20.31
C GLY A 77 9.69 -12.90 -18.88
N TYR A 78 8.95 -13.83 -18.29
CA TYR A 78 8.62 -13.75 -16.87
C TYR A 78 8.54 -15.15 -16.24
N THR A 79 8.83 -15.21 -14.94
CA THR A 79 8.77 -16.44 -14.15
C THR A 79 8.09 -16.18 -12.81
N TRP A 80 7.18 -17.07 -12.41
CA TRP A 80 6.62 -17.06 -11.07
C TRP A 80 7.60 -17.74 -10.11
N GLN A 81 8.30 -16.96 -9.29
CA GLN A 81 9.16 -17.46 -8.21
C GLN A 81 8.31 -17.95 -7.05
N VAL A 82 7.25 -17.23 -6.75
CA VAL A 82 6.22 -17.59 -5.77
C VAL A 82 4.86 -17.43 -6.44
N PRO A 83 4.11 -18.52 -6.69
CA PRO A 83 2.71 -18.43 -7.14
C PRO A 83 1.88 -17.62 -6.13
N LEU A 84 0.84 -16.91 -6.60
CA LEU A 84 -0.04 -16.18 -5.70
C LEU A 84 -0.80 -17.15 -4.78
N GLU A 85 -0.41 -17.18 -3.52
CA GLU A 85 -0.98 -18.06 -2.51
C GLU A 85 -0.99 -17.40 -1.12
N LYS A 86 -1.77 -17.98 -0.18
CA LYS A 86 -1.80 -17.50 1.20
C LYS A 86 -0.45 -17.63 1.89
N VAL A 87 -0.11 -16.61 2.69
CA VAL A 87 1.12 -16.55 3.48
C VAL A 87 1.04 -17.55 4.64
N LYS A 88 1.37 -18.82 4.39
CA LYS A 88 1.37 -19.90 5.40
C LYS A 88 2.73 -20.15 6.01
N ASP A 89 3.76 -20.09 5.18
CA ASP A 89 5.15 -20.43 5.50
C ASP A 89 6.07 -19.36 4.89
N LYS A 90 6.43 -18.37 5.69
CA LYS A 90 7.30 -17.26 5.25
C LYS A 90 8.71 -17.75 4.91
N ASP A 91 9.22 -18.74 5.62
CA ASP A 91 10.58 -19.26 5.40
C ASP A 91 10.69 -19.92 4.01
N LYS A 92 9.66 -20.68 3.62
CA LYS A 92 9.58 -21.26 2.28
C LYS A 92 9.49 -20.20 1.18
N ILE A 93 8.71 -19.14 1.42
CA ILE A 93 8.59 -18.02 0.49
C ILE A 93 9.94 -17.30 0.37
N HIS A 94 10.62 -17.02 1.49
CA HIS A 94 11.96 -16.42 1.50
C HIS A 94 12.97 -17.27 0.72
N GLN A 95 13.00 -18.59 0.92
CA GLN A 95 13.87 -19.49 0.15
C GLN A 95 13.61 -19.39 -1.35
N SER A 96 12.33 -19.31 -1.77
CA SER A 96 12.00 -19.15 -3.19
C SER A 96 12.47 -17.80 -3.74
N ILE A 97 12.33 -16.71 -2.97
CA ILE A 97 12.81 -15.39 -3.34
C ILE A 97 14.35 -15.33 -3.44
N GLU A 98 15.06 -16.04 -2.57
CA GLU A 98 16.53 -16.13 -2.57
C GLU A 98 17.10 -16.85 -3.80
N THR A 99 16.29 -17.62 -4.53
CA THR A 99 16.72 -18.26 -5.78
C THR A 99 16.73 -17.34 -6.99
N ILE A 100 16.23 -16.09 -6.85
CA ILE A 100 16.24 -15.12 -7.92
C ILE A 100 17.69 -14.77 -8.26
N SER A 101 18.05 -14.90 -9.53
CA SER A 101 19.37 -14.57 -10.07
C SER A 101 19.23 -13.65 -11.26
N GLU A 102 20.29 -12.96 -11.62
CA GLU A 102 20.33 -12.08 -12.78
C GLU A 102 19.96 -12.81 -14.08
N GLY A 103 19.24 -12.13 -14.97
CA GLY A 103 18.73 -12.63 -16.24
C GLY A 103 19.15 -11.77 -17.45
N GLY A 104 18.31 -11.73 -18.45
CA GLY A 104 18.56 -11.09 -19.75
C GLY A 104 18.10 -9.63 -19.86
N GLY A 105 17.16 -9.38 -20.77
CA GLY A 105 16.62 -8.05 -21.08
C GLY A 105 15.53 -7.56 -20.14
N THR A 106 14.72 -6.55 -20.57
CA THR A 106 13.73 -5.89 -19.70
C THR A 106 12.39 -5.79 -20.42
N VAL A 107 11.52 -6.81 -20.30
CA VAL A 107 10.19 -6.87 -20.91
C VAL A 107 9.11 -6.81 -19.83
N ILE A 108 8.65 -5.61 -19.49
CA ILE A 108 7.79 -5.32 -18.34
C ILE A 108 6.35 -5.82 -18.55
N LYS A 109 5.74 -5.52 -19.70
CA LYS A 109 4.30 -5.67 -19.91
C LYS A 109 3.77 -7.09 -19.73
N PRO A 110 4.40 -8.17 -20.22
CA PRO A 110 3.96 -9.54 -20.00
C PRO A 110 3.94 -9.93 -18.52
N ALA A 111 4.95 -9.50 -17.74
CA ALA A 111 5.03 -9.79 -16.31
C ALA A 111 3.92 -9.11 -15.52
N VAL A 112 3.69 -7.81 -15.75
CA VAL A 112 2.59 -7.06 -15.13
C VAL A 112 1.24 -7.66 -15.53
N ARG A 113 1.09 -8.08 -16.82
CA ARG A 113 -0.13 -8.75 -17.30
C ARG A 113 -0.36 -10.08 -16.59
N ALA A 114 0.68 -10.88 -16.38
CA ALA A 114 0.61 -12.14 -15.66
C ALA A 114 0.18 -11.92 -14.20
N ALA A 115 0.81 -10.96 -13.51
CA ALA A 115 0.45 -10.56 -12.16
C ALA A 115 -1.02 -10.13 -12.06
N LEU A 116 -1.47 -9.26 -12.98
CA LEU A 116 -2.83 -8.76 -13.03
C LEU A 116 -3.86 -9.86 -13.27
N ASN A 117 -3.56 -10.81 -14.16
CA ASN A 117 -4.45 -11.94 -14.44
C ASN A 117 -4.62 -12.88 -13.23
N GLU A 118 -3.57 -13.10 -12.45
CA GLU A 118 -3.65 -13.93 -11.25
C GLU A 118 -4.33 -13.19 -10.09
N ILE A 119 -3.95 -11.95 -9.82
CA ILE A 119 -4.50 -11.20 -8.69
C ILE A 119 -6.00 -10.91 -8.84
N LYS A 120 -6.50 -10.81 -10.08
CA LYS A 120 -7.95 -10.69 -10.38
C LYS A 120 -8.75 -11.89 -9.89
N LYS A 121 -8.15 -13.07 -9.81
CA LYS A 121 -8.82 -14.31 -9.34
C LYS A 121 -8.89 -14.36 -7.81
N SER A 122 -8.07 -13.59 -7.11
CA SER A 122 -8.08 -13.54 -5.65
C SER A 122 -9.41 -12.99 -5.13
N LYS A 123 -9.83 -13.53 -3.98
CA LYS A 123 -10.99 -13.07 -3.21
C LYS A 123 -10.60 -12.06 -2.13
N ALA A 124 -9.34 -11.64 -2.10
CA ALA A 124 -8.89 -10.61 -1.17
C ALA A 124 -9.63 -9.29 -1.42
N GLN A 125 -9.90 -8.60 -0.33
CA GLN A 125 -10.60 -7.31 -0.34
C GLN A 125 -9.74 -6.20 -0.95
N LEU A 126 -8.42 -6.29 -0.73
CA LEU A 126 -7.44 -5.37 -1.27
C LEU A 126 -6.54 -6.13 -2.24
N LYS A 127 -6.29 -5.55 -3.40
CA LYS A 127 -5.47 -6.15 -4.47
C LYS A 127 -4.43 -5.14 -4.89
N HIS A 128 -3.17 -5.50 -4.73
CA HIS A 128 -2.06 -4.59 -4.96
C HIS A 128 -0.92 -5.23 -5.73
N ILE A 129 -0.41 -4.54 -6.72
CA ILE A 129 0.79 -4.91 -7.48
C ILE A 129 1.88 -3.88 -7.19
N VAL A 130 3.11 -4.34 -6.94
CA VAL A 130 4.30 -3.49 -6.86
C VAL A 130 5.25 -3.90 -7.97
N LEU A 131 5.54 -2.97 -8.88
CA LEU A 131 6.50 -3.14 -9.97
C LEU A 131 7.81 -2.45 -9.60
N LEU A 132 8.91 -3.18 -9.62
CA LEU A 132 10.26 -2.65 -9.42
C LEU A 132 11.10 -2.88 -10.68
N THR A 133 11.74 -1.84 -11.20
CA THR A 133 12.65 -1.90 -12.36
C THR A 133 13.68 -0.77 -12.32
N ASP A 134 14.88 -1.04 -12.80
CA ASP A 134 15.94 -0.06 -13.05
C ASP A 134 16.08 0.26 -14.55
N GLY A 135 15.33 -0.44 -15.41
CA GLY A 135 15.47 -0.38 -16.86
C GLY A 135 14.52 0.58 -17.56
N GLN A 136 14.92 0.90 -18.79
CA GLN A 136 14.01 1.47 -19.77
C GLN A 136 13.20 0.31 -20.37
N GLY A 137 11.99 0.16 -19.85
CA GLY A 137 11.07 -0.84 -20.37
C GLY A 137 10.65 -0.57 -21.80
N GLU A 138 9.94 -1.54 -22.38
CA GLU A 138 9.32 -1.39 -23.69
C GLU A 138 8.58 -0.07 -23.79
N THR A 139 8.79 0.66 -24.89
CA THR A 139 7.95 1.78 -25.32
C THR A 139 6.58 1.24 -25.79
N GLY A 140 5.87 0.57 -24.90
CA GLY A 140 4.60 -0.11 -25.19
C GLY A 140 3.38 0.70 -24.75
N ASN A 141 2.25 0.40 -25.37
CA ASN A 141 0.97 0.90 -24.91
C ASN A 141 0.51 0.07 -23.70
N PHE A 142 0.37 0.70 -22.52
CA PHE A 142 -0.11 0.10 -21.27
C PHE A 142 -1.57 0.44 -20.95
N GLU A 143 -2.32 1.04 -21.90
CA GLU A 143 -3.71 1.45 -21.67
C GLU A 143 -4.62 0.27 -21.30
N ASP A 144 -4.35 -0.90 -21.86
CA ASP A 144 -5.06 -2.14 -21.55
C ASP A 144 -4.79 -2.62 -20.10
N ILE A 145 -3.56 -2.45 -19.59
CA ILE A 145 -3.20 -2.73 -18.20
C ILE A 145 -3.93 -1.76 -17.27
N ILE A 146 -3.84 -0.46 -17.57
CA ILE A 146 -4.46 0.60 -16.78
C ILE A 146 -5.97 0.42 -16.69
N LYS A 147 -6.61 0.12 -17.82
CA LYS A 147 -8.04 -0.15 -17.86
C LYS A 147 -8.40 -1.34 -16.98
N ASP A 148 -7.69 -2.45 -17.15
CA ASP A 148 -7.94 -3.67 -16.39
C ASP A 148 -7.70 -3.51 -14.88
N CYS A 149 -6.71 -2.70 -14.47
CA CYS A 149 -6.50 -2.34 -13.07
C CYS A 149 -7.72 -1.63 -12.49
N LYS A 150 -8.24 -0.62 -13.21
CA LYS A 150 -9.43 0.12 -12.79
C LYS A 150 -10.69 -0.75 -12.74
N ASP A 151 -10.90 -1.56 -13.77
CA ASP A 151 -12.08 -2.43 -13.89
C ASP A 151 -12.11 -3.53 -12.81
N ALA A 152 -10.93 -3.93 -12.30
CA ALA A 152 -10.78 -5.00 -11.30
C ALA A 152 -10.48 -4.48 -9.88
N ASP A 153 -10.46 -3.17 -9.67
CA ASP A 153 -10.08 -2.52 -8.41
C ASP A 153 -8.72 -3.02 -7.89
N VAL A 154 -7.74 -3.10 -8.81
CA VAL A 154 -6.36 -3.45 -8.52
C VAL A 154 -5.52 -2.19 -8.54
N THR A 155 -4.82 -1.89 -7.46
CA THR A 155 -3.85 -0.79 -7.41
C THR A 155 -2.47 -1.27 -7.86
N LEU A 156 -1.70 -0.39 -8.54
CA LEU A 156 -0.35 -0.70 -8.99
C LEU A 156 0.60 0.43 -8.58
N SER A 157 1.53 0.13 -7.70
CA SER A 157 2.63 1.03 -7.34
C SER A 157 3.89 0.66 -8.12
N THR A 158 4.72 1.65 -8.41
CA THR A 158 5.96 1.47 -9.14
C THR A 158 7.15 2.03 -8.39
N VAL A 159 8.25 1.30 -8.44
CA VAL A 159 9.54 1.68 -7.85
C VAL A 159 10.56 1.76 -8.98
N ALA A 160 10.98 2.97 -9.30
CA ALA A 160 12.02 3.26 -10.26
C ALA A 160 13.38 3.29 -9.55
N VAL A 161 14.31 2.46 -9.98
CA VAL A 161 15.67 2.37 -9.41
C VAL A 161 16.68 2.97 -10.36
N GLY A 162 17.52 3.88 -9.86
CA GLY A 162 18.57 4.49 -10.64
C GLY A 162 18.10 5.47 -11.75
N GLU A 163 19.08 6.07 -12.41
CA GLU A 163 18.81 7.12 -13.42
C GLU A 163 18.30 6.59 -14.75
N SER A 164 18.56 5.32 -15.06
CA SER A 164 18.23 4.67 -16.34
C SER A 164 16.74 4.31 -16.46
N SER A 165 16.00 4.32 -15.36
CA SER A 165 14.58 3.92 -15.31
C SER A 165 13.69 4.87 -16.12
N ASP A 166 12.68 4.33 -16.82
CA ASP A 166 11.64 5.12 -17.49
C ASP A 166 10.65 5.69 -16.46
N ARG A 167 11.11 6.78 -15.81
CA ARG A 167 10.34 7.45 -14.75
C ARG A 167 8.97 7.91 -15.23
N GLN A 168 8.86 8.39 -16.45
CA GLN A 168 7.61 8.92 -16.99
C GLN A 168 6.56 7.80 -17.15
N LEU A 169 6.97 6.66 -17.68
CA LEU A 169 6.10 5.49 -17.81
C LEU A 169 5.66 4.98 -16.43
N LEU A 170 6.62 4.82 -15.50
CA LEU A 170 6.37 4.27 -14.18
C LEU A 170 5.45 5.17 -13.33
N GLU A 171 5.68 6.49 -13.35
CA GLU A 171 4.82 7.46 -12.68
C GLU A 171 3.39 7.46 -13.25
N ARG A 172 3.27 7.40 -14.58
CA ARG A 172 1.99 7.30 -15.26
C ARG A 172 1.23 6.03 -14.88
N LEU A 173 1.89 4.87 -14.88
CA LEU A 173 1.29 3.59 -14.50
C LEU A 173 0.77 3.64 -13.06
N ALA A 174 1.61 4.07 -12.12
CA ALA A 174 1.22 4.17 -10.72
C ALA A 174 0.03 5.11 -10.54
N THR A 175 0.12 6.33 -11.06
CA THR A 175 -0.93 7.35 -10.91
C THR A 175 -2.25 6.89 -11.52
N GLN A 176 -2.23 6.30 -12.71
CA GLN A 176 -3.44 5.89 -13.42
C GLN A 176 -4.07 4.61 -12.87
N CYS A 177 -3.29 3.79 -12.15
CA CYS A 177 -3.77 2.59 -11.45
C CYS A 177 -4.00 2.83 -9.94
N ASN A 178 -4.19 4.09 -9.50
CA ASN A 178 -4.45 4.47 -8.11
C ASN A 178 -3.39 3.97 -7.11
N GLY A 179 -2.16 3.75 -7.58
CA GLY A 179 -1.01 3.40 -6.76
C GLY A 179 -0.10 4.60 -6.49
N ARG A 180 1.12 4.31 -6.05
CA ARG A 180 2.15 5.28 -5.69
C ARG A 180 3.39 5.08 -6.54
N TYR A 181 4.00 6.19 -6.93
CA TYR A 181 5.28 6.18 -7.62
C TYR A 181 6.40 6.50 -6.65
N TYR A 182 7.44 5.70 -6.66
CA TYR A 182 8.66 5.91 -5.91
C TYR A 182 9.85 5.97 -6.86
N TYR A 183 10.75 6.88 -6.57
CA TYR A 183 12.07 6.94 -7.19
C TYR A 183 13.12 6.77 -6.11
N SER A 184 14.06 5.87 -6.32
CA SER A 184 15.20 5.67 -5.44
C SER A 184 16.49 5.73 -6.26
N ASP A 185 17.30 6.74 -5.99
CA ASP A 185 18.69 6.84 -6.43
C ASP A 185 19.63 6.14 -5.43
N ILE A 186 19.14 5.95 -4.20
CA ILE A 186 19.81 5.22 -3.13
C ILE A 186 19.06 3.92 -2.88
N SER A 187 19.55 2.85 -3.44
CA SER A 187 18.90 1.53 -3.42
C SER A 187 18.62 0.97 -2.02
N THR A 188 19.31 1.47 -0.97
CA THR A 188 19.06 1.08 0.43
C THR A 188 17.67 1.42 0.96
N ASP A 189 16.91 2.27 0.28
CA ASP A 189 15.53 2.61 0.67
C ASP A 189 14.48 1.64 0.11
N ILE A 190 14.82 0.81 -0.88
CA ILE A 190 13.89 -0.12 -1.54
C ILE A 190 13.18 -1.06 -0.54
N PRO A 191 13.86 -1.70 0.42
CA PRO A 191 13.18 -2.53 1.42
C PRO A 191 12.16 -1.78 2.27
N LYS A 192 12.44 -0.51 2.60
CA LYS A 192 11.50 0.34 3.35
C LYS A 192 10.26 0.67 2.52
N ILE A 193 10.44 0.95 1.21
CA ILE A 193 9.34 1.23 0.28
C ILE A 193 8.39 0.03 0.21
N PHE A 194 8.91 -1.19 0.05
CA PHE A 194 8.10 -2.39 -0.03
C PHE A 194 7.34 -2.69 1.27
N ALA A 195 8.02 -2.57 2.42
CA ALA A 195 7.37 -2.71 3.72
C ALA A 195 6.27 -1.65 3.92
N GLN A 196 6.52 -0.41 3.47
CA GLN A 196 5.53 0.67 3.50
C GLN A 196 4.34 0.39 2.59
N GLU A 197 4.54 -0.20 1.40
CA GLU A 197 3.47 -0.59 0.48
C GLU A 197 2.54 -1.63 1.11
N VAL A 198 3.06 -2.63 1.82
CA VAL A 198 2.25 -3.59 2.58
C VAL A 198 1.43 -2.86 3.65
N PHE A 199 2.08 -2.00 4.44
CA PHE A 199 1.42 -1.25 5.49
C PHE A 199 0.30 -0.34 4.95
N LEU A 200 0.57 0.45 3.90
CA LEU A 200 -0.39 1.39 3.32
C LEU A 200 -1.57 0.71 2.61
N ASN A 201 -1.39 -0.53 2.14
CA ASN A 201 -2.46 -1.30 1.49
C ASN A 201 -3.14 -2.28 2.46
N GLY A 202 -2.44 -2.76 3.51
CA GLY A 202 -2.99 -3.69 4.50
C GLY A 202 -3.76 -3.02 5.63
N ASP A 203 -3.36 -1.82 6.02
CA ASP A 203 -4.01 -1.06 7.09
C ASP A 203 -5.00 -0.05 6.52
N THR A 204 -6.27 -0.35 6.63
CA THR A 204 -7.40 0.51 6.21
C THR A 204 -7.62 1.74 7.13
N TYR A 205 -6.56 2.25 7.76
CA TYR A 205 -6.67 3.48 8.55
C TYR A 205 -6.95 4.72 7.69
N LEU A 206 -6.38 4.78 6.49
CA LEU A 206 -6.59 5.91 5.57
C LEU A 206 -7.78 5.61 4.66
N GLN A 207 -8.87 6.31 4.90
CA GLN A 207 -10.06 6.27 4.05
C GLN A 207 -9.95 7.39 3.02
N ASN A 208 -9.83 7.05 1.74
CA ASN A 208 -9.81 7.97 0.62
C ASN A 208 -11.16 7.93 -0.12
N GLY A 209 -11.71 9.08 -0.43
CA GLY A 209 -13.00 9.18 -1.12
C GLY A 209 -13.76 10.43 -0.71
N GLN A 210 -14.97 10.58 -1.19
CA GLN A 210 -15.89 11.62 -0.73
C GLN A 210 -16.79 11.04 0.36
N PHE A 211 -16.70 11.60 1.56
CA PHE A 211 -17.47 11.14 2.72
C PHE A 211 -18.37 12.28 3.23
N SER A 212 -19.62 11.94 3.47
CA SER A 212 -20.55 12.80 4.16
C SER A 212 -20.31 12.73 5.67
N LEU A 213 -20.55 13.85 6.35
CA LEU A 213 -20.42 13.92 7.79
C LEU A 213 -21.78 13.96 8.46
N LYS A 214 -21.88 13.35 9.64
CA LYS A 214 -22.97 13.51 10.57
C LYS A 214 -22.44 14.03 11.90
N GLY A 215 -23.18 14.89 12.56
CA GLY A 215 -22.68 15.52 13.77
C GLY A 215 -23.75 15.98 14.73
N ASN A 216 -23.30 16.32 15.93
CA ASN A 216 -24.12 16.88 16.99
C ASN A 216 -23.92 18.40 17.04
N SER A 217 -24.95 19.14 16.65
CA SER A 217 -24.96 20.61 16.69
C SER A 217 -25.26 21.19 18.09
N SER A 218 -25.50 20.35 19.09
CA SER A 218 -25.81 20.80 20.47
C SER A 218 -24.57 21.16 21.27
N ASN A 219 -23.36 20.75 20.82
CA ASN A 219 -22.12 21.05 21.54
C ASN A 219 -21.67 22.48 21.25
N ALA A 220 -21.06 23.15 22.23
CA ALA A 220 -20.57 24.52 22.09
C ALA A 220 -19.57 24.70 20.95
N ILE A 221 -18.77 23.66 20.62
CA ILE A 221 -17.79 23.68 19.55
C ILE A 221 -18.46 23.62 18.18
N THR A 222 -19.53 22.82 18.05
CA THR A 222 -20.20 22.58 16.76
C THR A 222 -21.47 23.41 16.57
N LYS A 223 -21.91 24.10 17.61
CA LYS A 223 -23.09 24.96 17.61
C LYS A 223 -22.90 26.12 16.60
N ASN A 224 -23.88 26.29 15.73
CA ASN A 224 -23.90 27.32 14.68
C ASN A 224 -22.79 27.16 13.61
N LEU A 225 -22.10 26.04 13.55
CA LEU A 225 -21.24 25.70 12.42
C LEU A 225 -22.11 25.09 11.30
N PHE A 226 -21.86 25.50 10.06
CA PHE A 226 -22.47 24.94 8.86
C PHE A 226 -23.99 24.82 8.90
N ALA A 227 -24.68 25.98 8.90
CA ALA A 227 -26.14 26.05 8.92
C ALA A 227 -26.83 25.26 7.79
N ASP A 228 -26.16 25.12 6.65
CA ASP A 228 -26.62 24.39 5.47
C ASP A 228 -26.21 22.89 5.45
N GLY A 229 -25.69 22.36 6.55
CA GLY A 229 -25.22 21.00 6.69
C GLY A 229 -23.69 20.88 6.73
N TRP A 230 -23.20 19.69 7.08
CA TRP A 230 -21.75 19.43 7.22
C TRP A 230 -21.09 19.31 5.84
N PRO A 231 -19.88 19.87 5.65
CA PRO A 231 -19.15 19.74 4.40
C PRO A 231 -18.73 18.28 4.16
N GLN A 232 -18.58 17.91 2.90
CA GLN A 232 -17.94 16.63 2.55
C GLN A 232 -16.42 16.73 2.72
N ILE A 233 -15.81 15.63 3.16
CA ILE A 233 -14.35 15.48 3.25
C ILE A 233 -13.84 14.49 2.21
N LYS A 234 -12.59 14.67 1.76
CA LYS A 234 -11.98 13.81 0.71
C LYS A 234 -11.24 12.61 1.26
N GLY A 235 -11.11 12.52 2.57
CA GLY A 235 -10.45 11.41 3.24
C GLY A 235 -10.26 11.69 4.73
N TYR A 236 -10.02 10.62 5.49
CA TYR A 236 -9.73 10.71 6.93
C TYR A 236 -8.97 9.45 7.38
N VAL A 237 -8.36 9.54 8.56
CA VAL A 237 -7.73 8.38 9.21
C VAL A 237 -8.74 7.78 10.17
N SER A 238 -9.12 6.52 9.93
CA SER A 238 -10.00 5.78 10.84
C SER A 238 -9.36 5.62 12.21
N ALA A 239 -10.15 5.82 13.26
CA ALA A 239 -9.75 5.65 14.65
C ALA A 239 -10.96 5.18 15.45
N SER A 240 -10.74 4.73 16.68
CA SER A 240 -11.81 4.35 17.61
C SER A 240 -11.91 5.35 18.76
N PRO A 241 -13.11 5.80 19.16
CA PRO A 241 -13.23 6.70 20.29
C PRO A 241 -12.86 5.99 21.58
N LYS A 242 -12.09 6.66 22.46
CA LYS A 242 -11.80 6.16 23.82
C LYS A 242 -13.03 6.20 24.70
N THR A 243 -13.02 5.39 25.73
CA THR A 243 -14.03 5.46 26.80
C THR A 243 -14.00 6.86 27.43
N GLY A 244 -15.14 7.56 27.41
CA GLY A 244 -15.24 8.93 27.90
C GLY A 244 -15.00 10.02 26.84
N ALA A 245 -14.61 9.66 25.64
CA ALA A 245 -14.57 10.60 24.51
C ALA A 245 -15.98 10.90 23.99
N ASN A 246 -16.22 12.16 23.64
CA ASN A 246 -17.45 12.61 23.01
C ASN A 246 -17.19 12.87 21.53
N VAL A 247 -17.80 12.07 20.64
CA VAL A 247 -17.69 12.23 19.20
C VAL A 247 -18.67 13.32 18.76
N LEU A 248 -18.15 14.43 18.25
CA LEU A 248 -18.94 15.57 17.79
C LEU A 248 -19.29 15.46 16.30
N LEU A 249 -18.37 14.92 15.49
CA LEU A 249 -18.59 14.62 14.07
C LEU A 249 -18.09 13.20 13.78
N ALA A 250 -18.84 12.46 12.99
CA ALA A 250 -18.48 11.14 12.49
C ALA A 250 -18.73 11.04 10.98
N SER A 251 -18.09 10.07 10.32
CA SER A 251 -18.46 9.73 8.95
C SER A 251 -19.88 9.15 8.93
N ALA A 252 -20.70 9.55 7.96
CA ALA A 252 -22.08 9.10 7.87
C ALA A 252 -22.15 7.60 7.52
N GLU A 253 -21.18 7.11 6.74
CA GLU A 253 -21.14 5.78 6.20
C GLU A 253 -20.62 4.73 7.18
N LYS A 254 -19.62 5.09 8.03
CA LYS A 254 -18.90 4.13 8.88
C LYS A 254 -18.96 4.43 10.37
N ASP A 255 -19.52 5.54 10.78
CA ASP A 255 -19.50 6.01 12.19
C ASP A 255 -18.09 6.32 12.74
N ASP A 256 -17.07 6.39 11.88
CA ASP A 256 -15.71 6.71 12.29
C ASP A 256 -15.64 8.15 12.85
N PRO A 257 -14.97 8.37 13.98
CA PRO A 257 -14.84 9.70 14.58
C PRO A 257 -13.98 10.63 13.72
N ILE A 258 -14.53 11.78 13.36
CA ILE A 258 -13.83 12.83 12.59
C ILE A 258 -13.44 13.98 13.51
N LEU A 259 -14.31 14.35 14.44
CA LEU A 259 -14.04 15.33 15.48
C LEU A 259 -14.48 14.75 16.82
N SER A 260 -13.54 14.65 17.75
CA SER A 260 -13.81 14.14 19.09
C SER A 260 -13.18 15.03 20.14
N VAL A 261 -13.81 15.10 21.31
CA VAL A 261 -13.29 15.79 22.48
C VAL A 261 -13.31 14.86 23.69
N MET A 262 -12.34 15.04 24.56
CA MET A 262 -12.25 14.30 25.83
C MET A 262 -11.71 15.22 26.92
N GLN A 263 -12.21 15.06 28.13
CA GLN A 263 -11.62 15.75 29.29
C GLN A 263 -10.38 14.97 29.75
N TYR A 264 -9.25 15.67 29.82
CA TYR A 264 -8.02 15.13 30.36
C TYR A 264 -7.59 15.94 31.60
N GLY A 265 -7.71 15.34 32.78
CA GLY A 265 -7.55 16.07 34.03
C GLY A 265 -8.56 17.21 34.16
N LEU A 266 -8.06 18.45 34.30
CA LEU A 266 -8.89 19.67 34.32
C LEU A 266 -9.01 20.36 32.95
N CYS A 267 -8.35 19.83 31.92
CA CYS A 267 -8.36 20.38 30.56
C CYS A 267 -9.29 19.58 29.63
N LEU A 268 -9.94 20.28 28.69
CA LEU A 268 -10.64 19.66 27.57
C LEU A 268 -9.65 19.55 26.40
N LEU A 269 -9.48 18.35 25.87
CA LEU A 269 -8.66 18.04 24.70
C LEU A 269 -9.51 17.67 23.50
#